data_ae06ce12e97b25cd158a5ecab29e93ff
#
_entry.id   ae06ce12e97b25cd158a5ecab29e93ff
#
_cell.length_a   1.000
_cell.length_b   1.000
_cell.length_c   1.000
_cell.angle_alpha   90.00
_cell.angle_beta   90.00
_cell.angle_gamma   90.00
#
_symmetry.space_group_name_H-M   'P 1'
#
loop_
_entity.id
_entity.type
_entity.pdbx_description
1 polymer ?
#
loop_
_entity_poly.entity_id
_entity_poly.type
_entity_poly.pdbx_seq_one_letter_code
_entity_poly.pdbx_strand_id
1 'polypeptide(L)'
;MISQLKILGLWWSISTSESVDTNGNLGEMRSTKLQIALSPSMAVAQQGEVLLHEIFEAIVCQLGIKLEHSKLQALSASLHQVMVDNAEAFSAIGANEMPIVQLPLLTSIPTSLP
;
A
#
# COMPACT_ATOMS: atom_id res chain seq x y z
N MET A 1 -6.27 15.07 6.19
CA MET A 1 -6.42 13.69 6.68
C MET A 1 -7.12 12.86 5.62
N ILE A 2 -6.58 11.70 5.31
CA ILE A 2 -7.17 10.83 4.29
C ILE A 2 -8.32 10.06 4.94
N SER A 3 -9.53 10.19 4.40
CA SER A 3 -10.71 9.48 4.91
C SER A 3 -11.33 8.54 3.88
N GLN A 4 -10.91 8.62 2.63
CA GLN A 4 -11.40 7.77 1.55
C GLN A 4 -10.28 7.43 0.58
N LEU A 5 -10.38 6.24 0.01
CA LEU A 5 -9.50 5.78 -1.06
C LEU A 5 -10.34 5.15 -2.17
N LYS A 6 -9.95 5.40 -3.40
CA LYS A 6 -10.55 4.69 -4.53
C LYS A 6 -9.65 3.50 -4.89
N ILE A 7 -10.17 2.31 -4.72
CA ILE A 7 -9.44 1.07 -4.99
C ILE A 7 -10.16 0.32 -6.11
N LEU A 8 -9.49 0.17 -7.25
CA LEU A 8 -10.05 -0.51 -8.43
C LEU A 8 -11.47 -0.04 -8.77
N GLY A 9 -11.68 1.28 -8.76
CA GLY A 9 -12.95 1.88 -9.14
C GLY A 9 -13.98 2.01 -8.03
N LEU A 10 -13.73 1.45 -6.85
CA LEU A 10 -14.65 1.51 -5.71
C LEU A 10 -14.11 2.43 -4.63
N TRP A 11 -15.00 3.22 -4.04
CA TRP A 11 -14.64 4.09 -2.93
C TRP A 11 -14.72 3.33 -1.61
N TRP A 12 -13.62 3.37 -0.88
CA TRP A 12 -13.48 2.76 0.43
C TRP A 12 -13.34 3.87 1.46
N SER A 13 -14.00 3.73 2.59
CA SER A 13 -13.80 4.62 3.72
C SER A 13 -12.63 4.13 4.58
N ILE A 14 -11.89 5.08 5.14
CA ILE A 14 -10.82 4.79 6.08
C ILE A 14 -11.19 5.45 7.40
N SER A 15 -11.16 4.68 8.47
CA SER A 15 -11.47 5.19 9.80
C SER A 15 -10.66 4.45 10.85
N THR A 16 -10.62 5.00 12.04
CA THR A 16 -10.08 4.29 13.19
C THR A 16 -11.21 3.58 13.92
N SER A 17 -10.90 2.46 14.54
CA SER A 17 -11.87 1.69 15.29
C SER A 17 -11.20 0.96 16.45
N GLU A 18 -11.74 1.14 17.64
CA GLU A 18 -11.23 0.46 18.84
C GLU A 18 -11.40 -1.05 18.76
N SER A 19 -12.35 -1.53 17.97
CA SER A 19 -12.55 -2.97 17.79
C SER A 19 -11.33 -3.64 17.15
N VAL A 20 -10.56 -2.90 16.35
CA VAL A 20 -9.33 -3.40 15.77
C VAL A 20 -8.32 -3.75 16.87
N ASP A 21 -8.14 -2.85 17.84
CA ASP A 21 -7.26 -3.07 19.00
C ASP A 21 -7.75 -4.27 19.83
N THR A 22 -9.05 -4.33 20.07
CA THR A 22 -9.66 -5.40 20.85
C THR A 22 -9.36 -6.77 20.23
N ASN A 23 -9.33 -6.84 18.90
CA ASN A 23 -9.03 -8.06 18.17
C ASN A 23 -7.52 -8.34 18.04
N GLY A 24 -6.68 -7.46 18.60
CA GLY A 24 -5.23 -7.62 18.54
C GLY A 24 -4.63 -7.29 17.19
N ASN A 25 -5.35 -6.56 16.34
CA ASN A 25 -4.91 -6.19 15.00
C ASN A 25 -4.49 -4.71 14.96
N LEU A 26 -3.71 -4.35 13.94
CA LEU A 26 -3.39 -2.96 13.67
C LEU A 26 -4.30 -2.38 12.58
N GLY A 27 -4.85 -3.23 11.74
CA GLY A 27 -5.79 -2.84 10.70
C GLY A 27 -6.71 -3.99 10.31
N GLU A 28 -7.84 -3.66 9.72
CA GLU A 28 -8.79 -4.63 9.19
C GLU A 28 -9.38 -4.12 7.88
N MET A 29 -9.44 -5.01 6.90
CA MET A 29 -10.16 -4.78 5.66
C MET A 29 -11.55 -5.41 5.79
N ARG A 30 -12.59 -4.61 5.59
CA ARG A 30 -13.99 -5.04 5.70
C ARG A 30 -14.64 -4.93 4.33
N SER A 31 -14.55 -6.02 3.56
CA SER A 31 -14.94 -6.02 2.14
C SER A 31 -16.41 -5.72 1.91
N THR A 32 -17.29 -6.26 2.75
CA THR A 32 -18.74 -6.05 2.57
C THR A 32 -19.17 -4.61 2.81
N LYS A 33 -18.37 -3.85 3.55
CA LYS A 33 -18.67 -2.46 3.88
C LYS A 33 -17.80 -1.47 3.10
N LEU A 34 -16.88 -1.97 2.26
CA LEU A 34 -15.87 -1.16 1.58
C LEU A 34 -15.19 -0.22 2.58
N GLN A 35 -14.67 -0.80 3.65
CA GLN A 35 -14.08 -0.05 4.74
C GLN A 35 -12.74 -0.62 5.13
N ILE A 36 -11.79 0.27 5.41
CA ILE A 36 -10.54 -0.08 6.06
C ILE A 36 -10.56 0.58 7.43
N ALA A 37 -10.43 -0.22 8.48
CA ALA A 37 -10.39 0.26 9.84
C ALA A 37 -8.97 0.11 10.38
N LEU A 38 -8.46 1.14 11.02
CA LEU A 38 -7.12 1.17 11.59
C LEU A 38 -7.21 1.30 13.11
N SER A 39 -6.21 0.77 13.78
CA SER A 39 -6.08 0.89 15.23
C SER A 39 -5.86 2.36 15.62
N PRO A 40 -6.63 2.91 16.57
CA PRO A 40 -6.41 4.29 17.02
C PRO A 40 -5.16 4.44 17.88
N SER A 41 -4.64 3.36 18.42
CA SER A 41 -3.45 3.38 19.30
C SER A 41 -2.15 3.15 18.54
N MET A 42 -2.21 2.96 17.22
CA MET A 42 -1.06 2.66 16.41
C MET A 42 -0.11 3.86 16.31
N ALA A 43 1.19 3.61 16.42
CA ALA A 43 2.20 4.65 16.25
C ALA A 43 2.13 5.23 14.83
N VAL A 44 2.33 6.54 14.71
CA VAL A 44 2.29 7.23 13.42
C VAL A 44 3.23 6.59 12.41
N ALA A 45 4.41 6.17 12.85
CA ALA A 45 5.40 5.53 11.98
C ALA A 45 4.92 4.21 11.36
N GLN A 46 3.90 3.58 11.94
CA GLN A 46 3.35 2.31 11.46
C GLN A 46 2.15 2.50 10.53
N GLN A 47 1.52 3.67 10.57
CA GLN A 47 0.25 3.88 9.86
C GLN A 47 0.34 3.65 8.36
N GLY A 48 1.41 4.12 7.74
CA GLY A 48 1.60 3.97 6.30
C GLY A 48 1.73 2.52 5.86
N GLU A 49 2.54 1.75 6.58
CA GLU A 49 2.74 0.33 6.27
C GLU A 49 1.44 -0.46 6.48
N VAL A 50 0.75 -0.22 7.58
CA VAL A 50 -0.49 -0.93 7.88
C VAL A 50 -1.58 -0.57 6.86
N LEU A 51 -1.70 0.70 6.50
CA LEU A 51 -2.66 1.11 5.48
C LEU A 51 -2.36 0.42 4.15
N LEU A 52 -1.10 0.38 3.74
CA LEU A 52 -0.71 -0.27 2.49
C LEU A 52 -1.04 -1.77 2.53
N HIS A 53 -0.82 -2.42 3.68
CA HIS A 53 -1.19 -3.82 3.87
C HIS A 53 -2.69 -4.03 3.64
N GLU A 54 -3.53 -3.18 4.21
CA GLU A 54 -4.98 -3.28 4.06
C GLU A 54 -5.45 -2.96 2.64
N ILE A 55 -4.75 -2.05 1.95
CA ILE A 55 -5.01 -1.80 0.53
C ILE A 55 -4.73 -3.05 -0.30
N PHE A 56 -3.62 -3.74 -0.05
CA PHE A 56 -3.32 -5.00 -0.73
C PHE A 56 -4.39 -6.06 -0.46
N GLU A 57 -4.84 -6.16 0.79
CA GLU A 57 -5.93 -7.09 1.13
C GLU A 57 -7.19 -6.77 0.33
N ALA A 58 -7.53 -5.49 0.21
CA ALA A 58 -8.68 -5.06 -0.57
C ALA A 58 -8.53 -5.39 -2.06
N ILE A 59 -7.35 -5.17 -2.62
CA ILE A 59 -7.06 -5.48 -4.02
C ILE A 59 -7.18 -6.99 -4.26
N VAL A 60 -6.55 -7.78 -3.42
CA VAL A 60 -6.58 -9.25 -3.52
C VAL A 60 -8.01 -9.75 -3.44
N CYS A 61 -8.79 -9.20 -2.51
CA CYS A 61 -10.20 -9.54 -2.34
C CYS A 61 -11.02 -9.19 -3.59
N GLN A 62 -10.87 -7.97 -4.11
CA GLN A 62 -11.61 -7.53 -5.29
C GLN A 62 -11.26 -8.33 -6.54
N LEU A 63 -10.01 -8.73 -6.69
CA LEU A 63 -9.56 -9.49 -7.84
C LEU A 63 -9.80 -11.00 -7.71
N GLY A 64 -10.20 -11.46 -6.52
CA GLY A 64 -10.39 -12.88 -6.27
C GLY A 64 -9.10 -13.69 -6.34
N ILE A 65 -7.98 -13.05 -6.07
CA ILE A 65 -6.67 -13.70 -6.08
C ILE A 65 -6.44 -14.38 -4.74
N LYS A 66 -5.84 -15.56 -4.77
CA LYS A 66 -5.41 -16.23 -3.55
C LYS A 66 -3.95 -15.90 -3.30
N LEU A 67 -3.70 -15.17 -2.22
CA LEU A 67 -2.35 -14.83 -1.79
C LEU A 67 -2.25 -15.09 -0.29
N GLU A 68 -1.28 -15.91 0.10
CA GLU A 68 -1.06 -16.21 1.50
C GLU A 68 -0.76 -14.94 2.28
N HIS A 69 -1.29 -14.83 3.48
CA HIS A 69 -1.12 -13.65 4.32
C HIS A 69 0.36 -13.31 4.54
N SER A 70 1.21 -14.31 4.74
CA SER A 70 2.64 -14.09 4.93
C SER A 70 3.31 -13.46 3.70
N LYS A 71 2.89 -13.85 2.51
CA LYS A 71 3.40 -13.27 1.26
C LYS A 71 2.90 -11.85 1.06
N LEU A 72 1.63 -11.62 1.35
CA LEU A 72 1.06 -10.28 1.28
C LEU A 72 1.75 -9.35 2.27
N GLN A 73 2.00 -9.83 3.49
CA GLN A 73 2.72 -9.07 4.51
C GLN A 73 4.13 -8.69 4.03
N ALA A 74 4.85 -9.65 3.46
CA ALA A 74 6.20 -9.39 2.96
C ALA A 74 6.19 -8.39 1.81
N LEU A 75 5.23 -8.49 0.88
CA LEU A 75 5.11 -7.57 -0.24
C LEU A 75 4.76 -6.15 0.23
N SER A 76 3.78 -6.02 1.10
CA SER A 76 3.35 -4.70 1.56
C SER A 76 4.43 -4.00 2.38
N ALA A 77 5.10 -4.74 3.26
CA ALA A 77 6.20 -4.17 4.05
C ALA A 77 7.37 -3.75 3.16
N SER A 78 7.73 -4.59 2.20
CA SER A 78 8.82 -4.28 1.26
C SER A 78 8.48 -3.10 0.36
N LEU A 79 7.27 -3.08 -0.19
CA LEU A 79 6.84 -1.97 -1.03
C LEU A 79 6.78 -0.68 -0.25
N HIS A 80 6.28 -0.73 0.99
CA HIS A 80 6.25 0.46 1.84
C HIS A 80 7.66 1.03 2.01
N GLN A 81 8.65 0.17 2.26
CA GLN A 81 10.03 0.61 2.42
C GLN A 81 10.56 1.25 1.12
N VAL A 82 10.28 0.64 -0.02
CA VAL A 82 10.66 1.19 -1.32
C VAL A 82 10.01 2.56 -1.54
N MET A 83 8.73 2.70 -1.18
CA MET A 83 8.02 3.98 -1.30
C MET A 83 8.64 5.06 -0.43
N VAL A 84 8.98 4.73 0.81
CA VAL A 84 9.60 5.66 1.74
C VAL A 84 10.95 6.14 1.20
N ASP A 85 11.74 5.21 0.67
CA ASP A 85 13.08 5.53 0.16
C ASP A 85 13.05 6.22 -1.20
N ASN A 86 11.93 6.17 -1.91
CA ASN A 86 11.80 6.68 -3.27
C ASN A 86 10.51 7.50 -3.45
N ALA A 87 10.24 8.38 -2.49
CA ALA A 87 8.99 9.14 -2.45
C ALA A 87 8.74 9.94 -3.74
N GLU A 88 9.78 10.52 -4.33
CA GLU A 88 9.64 11.28 -5.56
C GLU A 88 9.17 10.42 -6.72
N ALA A 89 9.75 9.22 -6.87
CA ALA A 89 9.35 8.29 -7.92
C ALA A 89 7.89 7.86 -7.75
N PHE A 90 7.48 7.54 -6.53
CA PHE A 90 6.10 7.12 -6.28
C PHE A 90 5.10 8.26 -6.44
N SER A 91 5.48 9.49 -6.10
CA SER A 91 4.67 10.66 -6.40
C SER A 91 4.46 10.83 -7.90
N ALA A 92 5.52 10.66 -8.70
CA ALA A 92 5.45 10.75 -10.15
C ALA A 92 4.60 9.63 -10.75
N ILE A 93 4.73 8.41 -10.25
CA ILE A 93 3.89 7.28 -10.66
C ILE A 93 2.42 7.60 -10.40
N GLY A 94 2.09 8.08 -9.20
CA GLY A 94 0.72 8.40 -8.83
C GLY A 94 0.14 9.56 -9.62
N ALA A 95 0.96 10.52 -10.01
CA ALA A 95 0.54 11.65 -10.83
C ALA A 95 0.48 11.29 -12.33
N ASN A 96 0.95 10.11 -12.71
CA ASN A 96 1.08 9.68 -14.09
C ASN A 96 1.95 10.66 -14.91
N GLU A 97 2.95 11.21 -14.26
CA GLU A 97 3.83 12.22 -14.83
C GLU A 97 5.28 11.76 -14.81
N MET A 98 5.51 10.46 -15.02
CA MET A 98 6.87 10.00 -15.12
C MET A 98 7.53 10.70 -16.28
N PRO A 99 8.47 11.63 -16.04
CA PRO A 99 9.39 11.93 -17.10
C PRO A 99 10.15 10.64 -17.28
N ILE A 100 9.80 9.89 -18.28
CA ILE A 100 10.66 8.83 -18.68
C ILE A 100 11.97 9.52 -18.99
N VAL A 101 12.85 9.39 -18.02
CA VAL A 101 14.22 9.73 -18.26
C VAL A 101 14.56 8.97 -19.51
N GLN A 102 14.73 9.70 -20.60
CA GLN A 102 15.43 9.13 -21.72
C GLN A 102 16.75 8.67 -21.16
N LEU A 103 16.82 7.39 -20.86
CA LEU A 103 18.09 6.79 -20.58
C LEU A 103 18.94 7.13 -21.79
N PRO A 104 19.92 7.99 -21.64
CA PRO A 104 20.60 8.54 -22.82
C PRO A 104 21.12 7.43 -23.70
N LEU A 105 21.62 6.35 -23.15
CA LEU A 105 22.07 5.22 -23.91
C LEU A 105 22.14 3.99 -23.04
N LEU A 106 21.80 2.87 -23.62
CA LEU A 106 21.96 1.58 -22.95
C LEU A 106 23.42 1.33 -22.57
N THR A 107 24.35 1.95 -23.27
CA THR A 107 25.76 1.85 -22.96
C THR A 107 26.14 2.49 -21.63
N SER A 108 25.25 3.33 -21.06
CA SER A 108 25.45 3.88 -19.73
C SER A 108 25.02 2.93 -18.63
N ILE A 109 24.37 1.85 -19.00
CA ILE A 109 23.95 0.84 -18.04
C ILE A 109 25.13 -0.08 -17.76
N PRO A 110 25.51 -0.24 -16.49
CA PRO A 110 26.60 -1.15 -16.16
C PRO A 110 26.30 -2.56 -16.66
N THR A 111 27.15 -3.08 -17.51
CA THR A 111 26.99 -4.45 -18.00
C THR A 111 27.28 -5.48 -16.91
N SER A 112 27.77 -5.01 -15.77
CA SER A 112 28.09 -5.84 -14.64
C SER A 112 26.90 -6.09 -13.71
N LEU A 113 25.71 -5.69 -14.11
CA LEU A 113 24.51 -6.03 -13.35
C LEU A 113 24.37 -7.55 -13.31
N PRO A 114 24.29 -8.12 -12.12
CA PRO A 114 24.15 -9.58 -11.99
C PRO A 114 22.83 -10.07 -12.56
#